data_3996b1710530c520e129f3b297f2f655
#
_entry.id   3996b1710530c520e129f3b297f2f655
#
_cell.length_a   1.000
_cell.length_b   1.000
_cell.length_c   1.000
_cell.angle_alpha   90.00
_cell.angle_beta   90.00
_cell.angle_gamma   90.00
#
_symmetry.space_group_name_H-M   'P 1'
#
loop_
_entity.id
_entity.type
_entity.pdbx_description
1 polymer ?
#
loop_
_entity_poly.entity_id
_entity_poly.type
_entity_poly.pdbx_seq_one_letter_code
_entity_poly.pdbx_strand_id
1 'polypeptide(L)' 'MASAAETLKAYLHCARTPSEEALQRIRTQLKKQYGAEVVITVSVEPELISGYVLQVGDQVIDNSAKH' A
#
# COMPACT_ATOMS: atom_id res chain seq x y z
N MET A 1 -9.75 19.87 -14.72
CA MET A 1 -9.37 19.60 -14.53
C MET A 1 -8.43 19.17 -14.06
N ALA A 2 -7.96 19.35 -14.16
CA ALA A 2 -6.92 19.01 -13.97
C ALA A 2 -6.46 18.48 -12.81
N SER A 3 -7.08 18.49 -11.90
CA SER A 3 -6.70 17.92 -10.71
C SER A 3 -6.39 16.50 -10.88
N ALA A 4 -6.59 15.99 -11.98
CA ALA A 4 -6.27 14.63 -12.23
C ALA A 4 -4.82 14.32 -12.01
N ALA A 5 -4.02 15.32 -11.87
CA ALA A 5 -2.61 15.07 -11.68
C ALA A 5 -2.26 14.61 -10.30
N GLU A 6 -3.18 14.60 -9.40
CA GLU A 6 -2.85 14.18 -8.05
C GLU A 6 -2.53 12.69 -7.99
N THR A 7 -1.38 12.39 -7.48
CA THR A 7 -0.96 11.01 -7.30
C THR A 7 -0.90 10.70 -5.82
N LEU A 8 -1.54 9.61 -5.44
CA LEU A 8 -1.56 9.17 -4.06
C LEU A 8 -0.40 8.25 -3.83
N LYS A 9 0.42 8.57 -2.86
CA LYS A 9 1.59 7.75 -2.55
C LYS A 9 1.25 6.80 -1.42
N ALA A 10 1.51 5.53 -1.66
CA ALA A 10 1.24 4.50 -0.67
C ALA A 10 2.53 3.74 -0.41
N TYR A 11 2.78 3.42 0.84
CA TYR A 11 3.94 2.65 1.24
C TYR A 11 3.47 1.34 1.84
N LEU A 12 3.93 0.26 1.27
CA LEU A 12 3.54 -1.07 1.74
C LEU A 12 4.73 -1.72 2.41
N HIS A 13 4.61 -1.93 3.72
CA HIS A 13 5.63 -2.61 4.49
C HIS A 13 5.17 -4.04 4.73
N CYS A 14 5.97 -5.00 4.34
CA CYS A 14 5.58 -6.39 4.45
C CYS A 14 6.79 -7.25 4.81
N ALA A 15 6.50 -8.43 5.34
CA ALA A 15 7.57 -9.34 5.74
C ALA A 15 8.27 -9.95 4.55
N ARG A 16 7.56 -10.08 3.44
CA ARG A 16 8.10 -10.66 2.23
C ARG A 16 7.64 -9.85 1.04
N THR A 17 8.36 -9.99 -0.06
CA THR A 17 7.97 -9.32 -1.29
C THR A 17 6.61 -9.85 -1.73
N PRO A 18 5.62 -8.99 -1.88
CA PRO A 18 4.30 -9.45 -2.30
C PRO A 18 4.30 -9.83 -3.77
N SER A 19 3.35 -10.67 -4.15
CA SER A 19 3.22 -11.05 -5.54
C SER A 19 2.61 -9.91 -6.33
N GLU A 20 2.78 -9.96 -7.65
CA GLU A 20 2.20 -8.92 -8.48
C GLU A 20 0.69 -8.89 -8.34
N GLU A 21 0.08 -10.05 -8.20
CA GLU A 21 -1.36 -10.11 -8.02
C GLU A 21 -1.78 -9.35 -6.78
N ALA A 22 -1.07 -9.56 -5.70
CA ALA A 22 -1.39 -8.88 -4.45
C ALA A 22 -1.25 -7.37 -4.60
N LEU A 23 -0.19 -6.95 -5.25
CA LEU A 23 0.03 -5.53 -5.48
C LEU A 23 -1.07 -4.91 -6.33
N GLN A 24 -1.47 -5.63 -7.37
CA GLN A 24 -2.53 -5.14 -8.23
C GLN A 24 -3.85 -5.00 -7.50
N ARG A 25 -4.15 -5.95 -6.64
CA ARG A 25 -5.37 -5.89 -5.86
C ARG A 25 -5.37 -4.67 -4.95
N ILE A 26 -4.27 -4.47 -4.26
CA ILE A 26 -4.17 -3.33 -3.36
C ILE A 26 -4.31 -2.03 -4.15
N ARG A 27 -3.62 -1.94 -5.26
CA ARG A 27 -3.65 -0.73 -6.06
C ARG A 27 -5.06 -0.47 -6.60
N THR A 28 -5.71 -1.50 -7.10
CA THR A 28 -7.05 -1.34 -7.63
C THR A 28 -8.02 -0.88 -6.54
N GLN A 29 -7.89 -1.47 -5.37
CA GLN A 29 -8.75 -1.12 -4.26
C GLN A 29 -8.54 0.32 -3.83
N LEU A 30 -7.29 0.74 -3.72
CA LEU A 30 -6.99 2.10 -3.33
C LEU A 30 -7.46 3.09 -4.39
N LYS A 31 -7.26 2.75 -5.65
CA LYS A 31 -7.69 3.62 -6.72
C LYS A 31 -9.20 3.80 -6.69
N LYS A 32 -9.92 2.73 -6.41
CA LYS A 32 -11.36 2.80 -6.30
C LYS A 32 -11.78 3.65 -5.11
N GLN A 33 -11.11 3.45 -4.01
CA GLN A 33 -11.49 4.11 -2.78
C GLN A 33 -11.18 5.60 -2.81
N TYR A 34 -10.05 5.98 -3.36
CA TYR A 34 -9.62 7.36 -3.35
C TYR A 34 -9.84 8.08 -4.67
N GLY A 35 -10.13 7.32 -5.72
CA GLY A 35 -10.40 7.92 -7.01
C GLY A 35 -9.21 8.64 -7.63
N ALA A 36 -8.00 8.20 -7.34
CA ALA A 36 -6.80 8.83 -7.83
C ALA A 36 -5.77 7.77 -8.21
N GLU A 37 -4.78 8.18 -8.98
CA GLU A 37 -3.67 7.28 -9.30
C GLU A 37 -2.91 6.97 -8.03
N VAL A 38 -2.55 5.70 -7.88
CA VAL A 38 -1.85 5.25 -6.69
C VAL A 38 -0.49 4.70 -7.06
N VAL A 39 0.53 5.20 -6.39
CA VAL A 39 1.88 4.69 -6.55
C VAL A 39 2.25 3.95 -5.27
N ILE A 40 2.51 2.66 -5.39
CA ILE A 40 2.81 1.84 -4.23
C ILE A 40 4.31 1.58 -4.19
N THR A 41 4.92 1.93 -3.07
CA THR A 41 6.32 1.64 -2.81
C THR A 41 6.38 0.49 -1.83
N VAL A 42 7.03 -0.59 -2.22
CA VAL A 42 7.12 -1.78 -1.39
C VAL A 42 8.40 -1.73 -0.56
N SER A 43 8.25 -1.98 0.73
CA SER A 43 9.39 -2.06 1.63
C SER A 43 9.32 -3.38 2.35
N VAL A 44 10.33 -4.21 2.18
CA VAL A 44 10.37 -5.51 2.84
C VAL A 44 11.06 -5.36 4.18
N GLU A 45 10.33 -5.70 5.24
CA GLU A 45 10.86 -5.58 6.59
C GLU A 45 10.83 -6.93 7.28
N PRO A 46 11.97 -7.58 7.39
CA PRO A 46 12.01 -8.91 8.00
C PRO A 46 11.60 -8.93 9.46
N GLU A 47 11.52 -7.77 10.09
CA GLU A 47 11.07 -7.71 11.47
C GLU A 47 9.61 -8.08 11.63
N LEU A 48 8.84 -7.94 10.56
CA LEU A 48 7.44 -8.32 10.61
C LEU A 48 7.32 -9.83 10.56
N ILE A 49 6.49 -10.36 11.44
CA ILE A 49 6.30 -11.80 11.47
C ILE A 49 5.33 -12.22 10.38
N SER A 50 4.24 -11.48 10.24
CA SER A 50 3.28 -11.77 9.20
C SER A 50 2.44 -10.53 8.98
N GLY A 51 1.69 -10.54 7.87
CA GLY A 51 0.84 -9.42 7.55
C GLY A 51 1.59 -8.28 6.89
N TYR A 52 0.99 -7.11 6.96
CA TYR A 52 1.59 -5.96 6.30
C TYR A 52 1.09 -4.68 6.95
N VAL A 53 1.82 -3.61 6.68
CA VAL A 53 1.41 -2.27 7.09
C VAL A 53 1.32 -1.44 5.82
N LEU A 54 0.18 -0.85 5.59
CA LEU A 54 -0.05 -0.01 4.42
C LEU A 54 -0.24 1.41 4.87
N GLN A 55 0.60 2.29 4.38
CA GLN A 55 0.51 3.71 4.70
C GLN A 55 0.08 4.45 3.45
N VAL A 56 -1.02 5.16 3.53
CA VAL A 56 -1.57 5.89 2.40
C VAL A 56 -1.78 7.33 2.84
N GLY A 57 -0.94 8.21 2.34
CA GLY A 57 -1.03 9.60 2.73
C GLY A 57 -0.89 9.75 4.23
N ASP A 58 -1.93 10.25 4.87
CA ASP A 58 -1.93 10.44 6.31
C ASP A 58 -2.50 9.25 7.07
N GLN A 59 -2.93 8.22 6.37
CA GLN A 59 -3.57 7.09 7.02
C GLN A 59 -2.64 5.89 7.05
N VAL A 60 -2.71 5.15 8.14
CA VAL A 60 -1.92 3.94 8.28
C VAL A 60 -2.87 2.78 8.54
N ILE A 61 -2.78 1.78 7.71
CA ILE A 61 -3.56 0.56 7.87
C ILE A 61 -2.60 -0.53 8.31
N ASP A 62 -2.68 -0.88 9.58
CA ASP A 62 -1.76 -1.85 10.17
C ASP A 62 -2.47 -3.19 10.25
N ASN A 63 -2.04 -4.12 9.44
CA ASN A 63 -2.61 -5.45 9.41
C ASN A 63 -1.49 -6.48 9.61
N SER A 64 -0.62 -6.20 10.54
CA SER A 64 0.54 -7.06 10.78
C SER A 64 0.42 -7.72 12.13
N ALA A 65 1.11 -8.85 12.27
CA ALA A 65 1.24 -9.53 13.54
C ALA A 65 2.64 -9.29 14.04
N LYS A 66 2.74 -8.72 15.21
CA LYS A 66 4.02 -8.43 15.83
C LYS A 66 4.07 -9.02 17.21
N HIS A 67 5.24 -9.38 17.60
CA HIS A 67 5.47 -9.85 18.95
C HIS A 67 6.58 -9.12 19.58
#